data_56e5fb4a55965ab9216281b210075085
#
_entry.id   56e5fb4a55965ab9216281b210075085
#
_cell.length_a   1.000
_cell.length_b   1.000
_cell.length_c   1.000
_cell.angle_alpha   90.00
_cell.angle_beta   90.00
_cell.angle_gamma   90.00
#
_symmetry.space_group_name_H-M   'P 1'
#
loop_
_entity.id
_entity.type
_entity.pdbx_description
1 polymer ?
#
loop_
_entity_poly.entity_id
_entity_poly.type
_entity_poly.pdbx_seq_one_letter_code
_entity_poly.pdbx_strand_id
1 'polypeptide(L)'
;SCATASSRYTTATDKIKIDPTTGVLSVAANHGMINGTDYVIDIKVINEYAPEGIVMEGAFTLSAVGYIAPIENFSYTNVERVQYTSISVAPSEGLKGDDIQFSFVDPDPKWNGKLLLNSETGAIKAEKNNTIPIGTYTITVQAINNKGSQNATFTLNIKENPNDIQYIYYGNNLGLDKTKEASQYRVKDGASLAALNLMPTTNLDGKGINITWKITSQRNMANATIDPNTGKITLSADDYISTDSPVALLII
;
A
#
# COMPACT_ATOMS: atom_id res chain seq x y z
N SER A 1 25.47 52.44 -30.18
CA SER A 1 24.45 51.41 -30.48
C SER A 1 23.44 51.40 -29.36
N CYS A 2 22.16 51.43 -29.67
CA CYS A 2 21.10 51.32 -28.70
C CYS A 2 20.26 50.09 -29.07
N ALA A 3 20.16 49.14 -28.17
CA ALA A 3 19.26 48.00 -28.30
C ALA A 3 18.05 48.22 -27.35
N THR A 4 16.85 47.98 -27.85
CA THR A 4 15.63 47.99 -27.04
C THR A 4 14.92 46.65 -27.18
N ALA A 5 14.48 46.11 -26.10
CA ALA A 5 13.64 44.91 -26.08
C ALA A 5 12.19 45.34 -25.88
N SER A 6 11.28 44.79 -26.68
CA SER A 6 9.85 44.91 -26.47
C SER A 6 9.22 43.50 -26.42
N SER A 7 8.33 43.28 -25.50
CA SER A 7 7.56 42.03 -25.41
C SER A 7 6.21 42.23 -26.04
N ARG A 8 5.71 41.25 -26.79
CA ARG A 8 4.34 41.23 -27.31
C ARG A 8 3.27 41.17 -26.22
N TYR A 9 3.68 40.85 -25.01
CA TYR A 9 2.81 40.84 -23.82
C TYR A 9 3.20 41.98 -22.91
N THR A 10 2.32 42.92 -22.71
CA THR A 10 2.51 44.17 -21.94
C THR A 10 2.97 43.96 -20.48
N THR A 11 2.90 42.73 -19.94
CA THR A 11 3.29 42.41 -18.59
C THR A 11 4.75 41.95 -18.41
N ALA A 12 5.52 41.81 -19.51
CA ALA A 12 6.92 41.34 -19.45
C ALA A 12 7.95 42.46 -19.52
N THR A 13 7.59 43.66 -20.00
CA THR A 13 8.52 44.78 -20.23
C THR A 13 9.22 45.28 -18.98
N ASP A 14 8.61 45.14 -17.80
CA ASP A 14 9.22 45.57 -16.54
C ASP A 14 10.09 44.50 -15.89
N LYS A 15 10.02 43.26 -16.35
CA LYS A 15 10.63 42.08 -15.73
C LYS A 15 11.90 41.64 -16.45
N ILE A 16 11.96 41.84 -17.76
CA ILE A 16 13.11 41.49 -18.60
C ILE A 16 13.75 42.79 -19.04
N LYS A 17 15.02 42.93 -18.80
CA LYS A 17 15.83 44.10 -19.19
C LYS A 17 16.90 43.68 -20.19
N ILE A 18 17.18 44.56 -21.14
CA ILE A 18 18.33 44.45 -22.04
C ILE A 18 19.30 45.58 -21.74
N ASP A 19 20.58 45.26 -21.62
CA ASP A 19 21.63 46.24 -21.58
C ASP A 19 21.79 46.84 -23.00
N PRO A 20 21.58 48.15 -23.19
CA PRO A 20 21.57 48.74 -24.52
C PRO A 20 22.94 48.77 -25.18
N THR A 21 24.01 48.60 -24.40
CA THR A 21 25.39 48.61 -24.91
C THR A 21 25.90 47.23 -25.25
N THR A 22 25.60 46.27 -24.43
CA THR A 22 26.10 44.89 -24.55
C THR A 22 25.11 43.91 -25.17
N GLY A 23 23.82 44.27 -25.20
CA GLY A 23 22.72 43.38 -25.64
C GLY A 23 22.41 42.26 -24.66
N VAL A 24 22.98 42.25 -23.44
CA VAL A 24 22.73 41.20 -22.44
C VAL A 24 21.31 41.34 -21.90
N LEU A 25 20.56 40.24 -21.97
CA LEU A 25 19.26 40.09 -21.36
C LEU A 25 19.42 39.70 -19.90
N SER A 26 18.66 40.32 -19.01
CA SER A 26 18.63 40.02 -17.59
C SER A 26 17.19 39.98 -17.05
N VAL A 27 16.99 39.13 -16.03
CA VAL A 27 15.71 38.98 -15.28
C VAL A 27 16.07 39.15 -13.81
N ALA A 28 15.35 40.06 -13.13
CA ALA A 28 15.54 40.27 -11.69
C ALA A 28 15.05 39.08 -10.85
N ALA A 29 15.65 38.86 -9.68
CA ALA A 29 15.11 37.99 -8.68
C ALA A 29 13.66 38.47 -8.30
N ASN A 30 12.77 37.56 -8.01
CA ASN A 30 11.37 37.87 -7.71
C ASN A 30 10.61 38.57 -8.85
N HIS A 31 10.93 38.20 -10.07
CA HIS A 31 10.39 38.81 -11.30
C HIS A 31 8.84 38.67 -11.43
N GLY A 32 8.19 37.79 -10.67
CA GLY A 32 6.73 37.57 -10.73
C GLY A 32 6.22 37.12 -12.11
N MET A 33 7.04 36.42 -12.88
CA MET A 33 6.61 35.74 -14.10
C MET A 33 5.67 34.58 -13.74
N ILE A 34 4.68 34.34 -14.61
CA ILE A 34 3.68 33.30 -14.41
C ILE A 34 4.28 31.97 -14.85
N ASN A 35 4.25 30.97 -13.95
CA ASN A 35 4.70 29.62 -14.25
C ASN A 35 3.92 29.02 -15.43
N GLY A 36 4.62 28.30 -16.32
CA GLY A 36 4.05 27.71 -17.52
C GLY A 36 3.77 28.69 -18.64
N THR A 37 4.30 29.91 -18.56
CA THR A 37 4.12 30.97 -19.60
C THR A 37 5.40 31.18 -20.38
N ASP A 38 5.29 31.20 -21.71
CA ASP A 38 6.36 31.57 -22.61
C ASP A 38 6.26 33.07 -22.91
N TYR A 39 7.39 33.78 -22.67
CA TYR A 39 7.57 35.17 -22.96
C TYR A 39 8.42 35.31 -24.22
N VAL A 40 7.78 35.71 -25.33
CA VAL A 40 8.45 35.94 -26.62
C VAL A 40 8.94 37.37 -26.66
N ILE A 41 10.21 37.56 -26.93
CA ILE A 41 10.91 38.85 -26.89
C ILE A 41 11.35 39.23 -28.28
N ASP A 42 10.91 40.42 -28.73
CA ASP A 42 11.41 41.05 -29.95
C ASP A 42 12.56 41.98 -29.60
N ILE A 43 13.63 41.96 -30.38
CA ILE A 43 14.80 42.80 -30.16
C ILE A 43 14.99 43.75 -31.32
N LYS A 44 15.08 45.06 -31.02
CA LYS A 44 15.43 46.08 -32.00
C LYS A 44 16.86 46.55 -31.78
N VAL A 45 17.67 46.59 -32.84
CA VAL A 45 19.04 47.10 -32.83
C VAL A 45 19.10 48.31 -33.73
N ILE A 46 19.66 49.42 -33.21
CA ILE A 46 19.87 50.69 -33.93
C ILE A 46 21.33 51.14 -33.83
N ASN A 47 21.82 51.90 -34.80
CA ASN A 47 23.07 52.60 -34.73
C ASN A 47 22.98 53.95 -35.44
N GLU A 48 24.05 54.73 -35.44
CA GLU A 48 24.07 56.08 -36.07
C GLU A 48 23.86 56.05 -37.57
N TYR A 49 24.14 54.93 -38.25
CA TYR A 49 24.02 54.79 -39.70
C TYR A 49 22.66 54.18 -40.10
N ALA A 50 21.95 53.55 -39.14
CA ALA A 50 20.64 52.93 -39.31
C ALA A 50 19.72 53.33 -38.14
N PRO A 51 19.24 54.59 -38.09
CA PRO A 51 18.44 55.06 -36.97
C PRO A 51 17.06 54.41 -36.87
N GLU A 52 16.52 53.91 -37.98
CA GLU A 52 15.29 53.11 -37.99
C GLU A 52 15.52 51.71 -37.42
N GLY A 53 16.79 51.20 -37.49
CA GLY A 53 17.20 49.93 -36.94
C GLY A 53 16.60 48.72 -37.61
N ILE A 54 16.93 47.57 -37.06
CA ILE A 54 16.37 46.26 -37.46
C ILE A 54 15.64 45.65 -36.24
N VAL A 55 14.43 45.20 -36.46
CA VAL A 55 13.67 44.45 -35.48
C VAL A 55 13.76 42.97 -35.80
N MET A 56 14.15 42.16 -34.85
CA MET A 56 14.05 40.72 -34.91
C MET A 56 12.88 40.26 -34.05
N GLU A 57 11.80 39.89 -34.71
CA GLU A 57 10.62 39.34 -34.02
C GLU A 57 10.89 37.94 -33.52
N GLY A 58 10.46 37.63 -32.27
CA GLY A 58 10.69 36.34 -31.64
C GLY A 58 12.18 35.99 -31.47
N ALA A 59 13.04 37.01 -31.31
CA ALA A 59 14.47 36.83 -31.20
C ALA A 59 14.88 35.90 -30.05
N PHE A 60 14.06 35.84 -29.00
CA PHE A 60 14.28 35.01 -27.84
C PHE A 60 12.95 34.62 -27.17
N THR A 61 12.85 33.37 -26.78
CA THR A 61 11.72 32.87 -25.98
C THR A 61 12.22 32.47 -24.60
N LEU A 62 11.62 33.05 -23.56
CA LEU A 62 11.89 32.72 -22.16
C LEU A 62 10.69 31.98 -21.59
N SER A 63 10.86 30.70 -21.27
CA SER A 63 9.84 29.89 -20.61
C SER A 63 9.97 30.04 -19.10
N ALA A 64 8.93 30.54 -18.44
CA ALA A 64 8.87 30.59 -16.99
C ALA A 64 8.45 29.23 -16.45
N VAL A 65 9.36 28.51 -15.81
CA VAL A 65 9.08 27.22 -15.17
C VAL A 65 9.05 27.40 -13.65
N GLY A 66 8.12 26.69 -12.98
CA GLY A 66 8.02 26.70 -11.52
C GLY A 66 9.30 26.14 -10.88
N TYR A 67 9.65 26.68 -9.74
CA TYR A 67 10.66 26.06 -8.89
C TYR A 67 10.07 24.78 -8.32
N ILE A 68 10.75 23.68 -8.52
CA ILE A 68 10.45 22.39 -7.89
C ILE A 68 11.49 22.19 -6.79
N ALA A 69 11.05 22.08 -5.54
CA ALA A 69 11.94 21.81 -4.43
C ALA A 69 12.51 20.38 -4.52
N PRO A 70 13.81 20.18 -4.22
CA PRO A 70 14.38 18.83 -4.15
C PRO A 70 13.77 18.04 -3.00
N ILE A 71 13.89 16.71 -3.10
CA ILE A 71 13.46 15.80 -2.04
C ILE A 71 14.45 15.88 -0.89
N GLU A 72 13.96 16.11 0.34
CA GLU A 72 14.77 16.17 1.56
C GLU A 72 14.09 15.40 2.68
N ASN A 73 14.89 14.82 3.59
CA ASN A 73 14.43 14.14 4.82
C ASN A 73 13.44 12.98 4.55
N PHE A 74 13.62 12.27 3.42
CA PHE A 74 12.79 11.12 3.11
C PHE A 74 13.15 9.91 3.96
N SER A 75 12.25 9.48 4.81
CA SER A 75 12.42 8.31 5.69
C SER A 75 11.09 7.72 6.11
N TYR A 76 11.14 6.47 6.61
CA TYR A 76 10.03 5.76 7.27
C TYR A 76 10.50 5.26 8.63
N THR A 77 9.56 5.06 9.54
CA THR A 77 9.82 4.38 10.80
C THR A 77 9.65 2.87 10.66
N ASN A 78 10.45 2.10 11.42
CA ASN A 78 10.27 0.65 11.50
C ASN A 78 8.92 0.31 12.12
N VAL A 79 8.32 -0.78 11.65
CA VAL A 79 6.96 -1.18 12.05
C VAL A 79 6.96 -2.64 12.49
N GLU A 80 6.30 -2.88 13.60
CA GLU A 80 5.99 -4.22 14.07
C GLU A 80 4.47 -4.41 14.08
N ARG A 81 4.00 -5.52 13.56
CA ARG A 81 2.57 -5.89 13.51
C ARG A 81 2.41 -7.38 13.77
N VAL A 82 1.24 -7.73 14.25
CA VAL A 82 0.81 -9.12 14.38
C VAL A 82 0.13 -9.53 13.08
N GLN A 83 0.30 -10.78 12.66
CA GLN A 83 -0.36 -11.34 11.48
C GLN A 83 -1.87 -11.01 11.43
N TYR A 84 -2.41 -10.82 10.23
CA TYR A 84 -3.82 -10.51 9.94
C TYR A 84 -4.31 -9.14 10.43
N THR A 85 -3.47 -8.33 11.08
CA THR A 85 -3.83 -6.94 11.45
C THR A 85 -3.55 -5.97 10.31
N SER A 86 -4.26 -4.85 10.28
CA SER A 86 -4.00 -3.80 9.30
C SER A 86 -2.64 -3.16 9.52
N ILE A 87 -2.02 -2.75 8.41
CA ILE A 87 -0.75 -2.02 8.40
C ILE A 87 -1.01 -0.63 7.83
N SER A 88 -0.45 0.38 8.45
CA SER A 88 -0.43 1.75 7.95
C SER A 88 0.89 2.40 8.34
N VAL A 89 1.62 2.86 7.34
CA VAL A 89 2.91 3.54 7.48
C VAL A 89 2.94 4.69 6.49
N ALA A 90 3.45 5.82 6.90
CA ALA A 90 3.63 6.99 6.05
C ALA A 90 5.07 7.47 6.11
N PRO A 91 5.53 8.25 5.13
CA PRO A 91 6.79 8.97 5.24
C PRO A 91 6.82 9.83 6.49
N SER A 92 8.02 10.05 7.04
CA SER A 92 8.21 10.93 8.20
C SER A 92 7.72 12.34 7.91
N GLU A 93 7.17 13.04 8.91
CA GLU A 93 6.63 14.40 8.79
C GLU A 93 7.66 15.44 8.30
N GLY A 94 8.95 15.13 8.38
CA GLY A 94 10.02 15.98 7.89
C GLY A 94 10.27 15.93 6.38
N LEU A 95 9.55 15.08 5.63
CA LEU A 95 9.69 15.01 4.17
C LEU A 95 9.35 16.35 3.53
N LYS A 96 10.25 16.80 2.66
CA LYS A 96 10.09 18.00 1.84
C LYS A 96 10.31 17.66 0.37
N GLY A 97 9.81 18.51 -0.51
CA GLY A 97 9.94 18.41 -1.94
C GLY A 97 8.58 18.60 -2.62
N ASP A 98 8.64 18.98 -3.89
CA ASP A 98 7.44 19.17 -4.72
C ASP A 98 7.32 18.04 -5.74
N ASP A 99 6.09 17.76 -6.17
CA ASP A 99 5.76 16.80 -7.24
C ASP A 99 6.41 15.43 -7.07
N ILE A 100 6.43 14.92 -5.82
CA ILE A 100 7.07 13.64 -5.48
C ILE A 100 6.17 12.48 -5.92
N GLN A 101 6.78 11.50 -6.59
CA GLN A 101 6.17 10.20 -6.90
C GLN A 101 6.90 9.09 -6.15
N PHE A 102 6.14 8.12 -5.63
CA PHE A 102 6.67 7.03 -4.83
C PHE A 102 6.49 5.67 -5.51
N SER A 103 7.50 4.83 -5.40
CA SER A 103 7.45 3.44 -5.88
C SER A 103 8.21 2.50 -4.96
N PHE A 104 7.81 1.22 -4.90
CA PHE A 104 8.64 0.20 -4.26
C PHE A 104 9.87 -0.12 -5.11
N VAL A 105 10.99 -0.41 -4.45
CA VAL A 105 12.22 -0.91 -5.07
C VAL A 105 12.34 -2.38 -4.74
N ASP A 106 12.46 -3.24 -5.75
CA ASP A 106 12.67 -4.69 -5.65
C ASP A 106 11.73 -5.38 -4.64
N PRO A 107 10.40 -5.30 -4.82
CA PRO A 107 9.45 -5.83 -3.86
C PRO A 107 9.53 -7.36 -3.74
N ASP A 108 9.70 -7.87 -2.51
CA ASP A 108 9.69 -9.30 -2.21
C ASP A 108 8.30 -9.90 -2.50
N PRO A 109 8.20 -11.02 -3.26
CA PRO A 109 6.94 -11.69 -3.58
C PRO A 109 6.06 -12.04 -2.38
N LYS A 110 6.65 -12.22 -1.20
CA LYS A 110 5.91 -12.56 0.04
C LYS A 110 4.94 -11.49 0.48
N TRP A 111 5.24 -10.22 0.22
CA TRP A 111 4.38 -9.08 0.57
C TRP A 111 3.93 -8.25 -0.64
N ASN A 112 4.55 -8.44 -1.81
CA ASN A 112 4.16 -7.72 -3.02
C ASN A 112 2.69 -8.01 -3.38
N GLY A 113 1.93 -6.96 -3.70
CA GLY A 113 0.50 -7.04 -3.94
C GLY A 113 -0.38 -7.12 -2.68
N LYS A 114 0.22 -7.32 -1.49
CA LYS A 114 -0.47 -7.29 -0.20
C LYS A 114 -0.25 -5.97 0.54
N LEU A 115 0.91 -5.34 0.35
CA LEU A 115 1.17 -3.96 0.71
C LEU A 115 0.84 -3.08 -0.49
N LEU A 116 0.04 -2.05 -0.25
CA LEU A 116 -0.36 -1.06 -1.25
C LEU A 116 0.33 0.26 -0.94
N LEU A 117 1.09 0.77 -1.90
CA LEU A 117 1.74 2.07 -1.83
C LEU A 117 0.91 3.10 -2.60
N ASN A 118 0.60 4.19 -1.96
CA ASN A 118 0.05 5.36 -2.65
C ASN A 118 1.20 6.13 -3.31
N SER A 119 1.17 6.22 -4.63
CA SER A 119 2.23 6.85 -5.42
C SER A 119 2.36 8.36 -5.22
N GLU A 120 1.34 9.03 -4.71
CA GLU A 120 1.34 10.49 -4.51
C GLU A 120 1.76 10.87 -3.08
N THR A 121 1.37 10.06 -2.09
CA THR A 121 1.57 10.38 -0.67
C THR A 121 2.68 9.57 -0.01
N GLY A 122 3.15 8.50 -0.65
CA GLY A 122 4.09 7.55 -0.06
C GLY A 122 3.49 6.69 1.06
N ALA A 123 2.17 6.80 1.34
CA ALA A 123 1.53 6.00 2.37
C ALA A 123 1.44 4.52 1.95
N ILE A 124 1.85 3.63 2.85
CA ILE A 124 1.84 2.18 2.66
C ILE A 124 0.75 1.59 3.55
N LYS A 125 -0.11 0.75 2.99
CA LYS A 125 -1.22 0.13 3.70
C LYS A 125 -1.35 -1.36 3.38
N ALA A 126 -1.83 -2.11 4.35
CA ALA A 126 -2.44 -3.43 4.13
C ALA A 126 -3.72 -3.51 4.95
N GLU A 127 -4.73 -4.11 4.37
CA GLU A 127 -6.03 -4.29 5.03
C GLU A 127 -5.95 -5.37 6.13
N LYS A 128 -6.94 -5.36 7.01
CA LYS A 128 -7.14 -6.44 7.97
C LYS A 128 -7.29 -7.77 7.23
N ASN A 129 -6.83 -8.85 7.83
CA ASN A 129 -6.80 -10.20 7.25
C ASN A 129 -5.85 -10.34 6.02
N ASN A 130 -4.89 -9.42 5.88
CA ASN A 130 -3.81 -9.63 4.91
C ASN A 130 -3.04 -10.92 5.24
N THR A 131 -2.49 -11.55 4.20
CA THR A 131 -1.81 -12.84 4.30
C THR A 131 -0.29 -12.71 4.20
N ILE A 132 0.27 -11.60 4.69
CA ILE A 132 1.73 -11.43 4.76
C ILE A 132 2.27 -12.45 5.77
N PRO A 133 3.21 -13.32 5.39
CA PRO A 133 3.74 -14.35 6.29
C PRO A 133 4.49 -13.74 7.48
N ILE A 134 4.61 -14.52 8.55
CA ILE A 134 5.48 -14.18 9.68
C ILE A 134 6.91 -14.02 9.18
N GLY A 135 7.60 -12.98 9.66
CA GLY A 135 8.96 -12.69 9.27
C GLY A 135 9.33 -11.22 9.38
N THR A 136 10.59 -10.95 9.12
CA THR A 136 11.15 -9.60 9.08
C THR A 136 11.45 -9.26 7.63
N TYR A 137 10.89 -8.16 7.15
CA TYR A 137 11.01 -7.70 5.77
C TYR A 137 11.69 -6.34 5.72
N THR A 138 12.70 -6.23 4.87
CA THR A 138 13.29 -4.93 4.51
C THR A 138 12.54 -4.37 3.33
N ILE A 139 11.93 -3.20 3.49
CA ILE A 139 11.14 -2.54 2.47
C ILE A 139 11.84 -1.25 2.06
N THR A 140 12.11 -1.12 0.77
CA THR A 140 12.72 0.07 0.20
C THR A 140 11.69 0.77 -0.69
N VAL A 141 11.53 2.07 -0.46
CA VAL A 141 10.70 2.95 -1.26
C VAL A 141 11.58 4.01 -1.90
N GLN A 142 11.39 4.25 -3.17
CA GLN A 142 11.98 5.37 -3.90
C GLN A 142 10.97 6.50 -3.97
N ALA A 143 11.44 7.70 -3.66
CA ALA A 143 10.78 8.97 -3.96
C ALA A 143 11.54 9.64 -5.11
N ILE A 144 10.84 10.12 -6.12
CA ILE A 144 11.41 10.75 -7.31
C ILE A 144 10.63 12.01 -7.68
N ASN A 145 11.33 13.05 -8.10
CA ASN A 145 10.78 14.23 -8.78
C ASN A 145 11.77 14.73 -9.85
N ASN A 146 11.47 15.84 -10.51
CA ASN A 146 12.33 16.42 -11.55
C ASN A 146 13.71 16.93 -11.06
N LYS A 147 13.96 16.93 -9.75
CA LYS A 147 15.25 17.33 -9.16
C LYS A 147 16.10 16.14 -8.73
N GLY A 148 15.56 14.93 -8.79
CA GLY A 148 16.29 13.71 -8.47
C GLY A 148 15.44 12.68 -7.73
N SER A 149 16.11 11.69 -7.14
CA SER A 149 15.46 10.63 -6.38
C SER A 149 16.19 10.34 -5.08
N GLN A 150 15.45 9.86 -4.09
CA GLN A 150 15.96 9.34 -2.82
C GLN A 150 15.29 8.02 -2.50
N ASN A 151 16.04 7.12 -1.85
CA ASN A 151 15.51 5.86 -1.32
C ASN A 151 15.43 5.94 0.20
N ALA A 152 14.34 5.43 0.75
CA ALA A 152 14.17 5.21 2.17
C ALA A 152 13.89 3.73 2.44
N THR A 153 14.55 3.17 3.43
CA THR A 153 14.41 1.76 3.81
C THR A 153 13.94 1.67 5.25
N PHE A 154 12.98 0.78 5.51
CA PHE A 154 12.51 0.47 6.85
C PHE A 154 12.27 -1.03 7.02
N THR A 155 12.15 -1.46 8.27
CA THR A 155 11.87 -2.85 8.62
C THR A 155 10.40 -3.01 8.98
N LEU A 156 9.74 -3.97 8.34
CA LEU A 156 8.41 -4.46 8.72
C LEU A 156 8.59 -5.84 9.38
N ASN A 157 8.27 -5.95 10.66
CA ASN A 157 8.31 -7.19 11.41
C ASN A 157 6.89 -7.71 11.64
N ILE A 158 6.55 -8.85 11.03
CA ILE A 158 5.27 -9.54 11.22
C ILE A 158 5.46 -10.67 12.22
N LYS A 159 4.81 -10.54 13.38
CA LYS A 159 4.79 -11.53 14.45
C LYS A 159 3.59 -12.46 14.32
N GLU A 160 3.73 -13.63 14.93
CA GLU A 160 2.65 -14.58 15.07
C GLU A 160 1.43 -13.93 15.76
N ASN A 161 0.24 -14.26 15.27
CA ASN A 161 -0.99 -13.86 15.93
C ASN A 161 -1.34 -14.88 17.03
N PRO A 162 -1.25 -14.51 18.31
CA PRO A 162 -1.55 -15.43 19.40
C PRO A 162 -3.02 -15.84 19.44
N ASN A 163 -3.86 -15.17 18.66
CA ASN A 163 -5.30 -15.42 18.55
C ASN A 163 -5.67 -16.22 17.28
N ASP A 164 -4.66 -16.66 16.50
CA ASP A 164 -4.89 -17.53 15.36
C ASP A 164 -5.28 -18.95 15.81
N ILE A 165 -6.25 -19.54 15.10
CA ILE A 165 -6.63 -20.94 15.37
C ILE A 165 -5.52 -21.84 14.80
N GLN A 166 -4.78 -22.49 15.69
CA GLN A 166 -3.69 -23.38 15.31
C GLN A 166 -4.14 -24.83 15.19
N TYR A 167 -5.09 -25.23 16.01
CA TYR A 167 -5.67 -26.57 15.96
C TYR A 167 -7.11 -26.57 16.46
N ILE A 168 -7.86 -27.54 15.98
CA ILE A 168 -9.14 -27.95 16.53
C ILE A 168 -9.18 -29.48 16.61
N TYR A 169 -9.80 -30.00 17.63
CA TYR A 169 -10.10 -31.46 17.71
C TYR A 169 -11.37 -31.69 18.51
N TYR A 170 -11.99 -32.84 18.29
CA TYR A 170 -13.19 -33.27 18.96
C TYR A 170 -12.93 -34.56 19.77
N GLY A 171 -13.51 -34.64 20.98
CA GLY A 171 -13.37 -35.80 21.85
C GLY A 171 -11.95 -36.01 22.37
N ASN A 172 -11.56 -37.29 22.53
CA ASN A 172 -10.24 -37.67 23.07
C ASN A 172 -9.14 -37.80 22.02
N ASN A 173 -9.41 -37.42 20.80
CA ASN A 173 -8.42 -37.49 19.73
C ASN A 173 -7.42 -36.38 19.84
N LEU A 174 -6.15 -36.72 19.58
CA LEU A 174 -5.04 -35.79 19.58
C LEU A 174 -5.29 -34.63 18.63
N GLY A 175 -4.92 -33.46 19.11
CA GLY A 175 -5.09 -32.20 18.37
C GLY A 175 -4.55 -32.25 16.97
N LEU A 176 -5.31 -31.66 16.06
CA LEU A 176 -4.93 -31.54 14.68
C LEU A 176 -4.27 -30.17 14.46
N ASP A 177 -3.07 -30.24 14.00
CA ASP A 177 -2.51 -29.13 13.24
C ASP A 177 -3.46 -28.82 12.09
N LYS A 178 -3.90 -27.57 11.93
CA LYS A 178 -4.80 -27.12 10.86
C LYS A 178 -4.36 -27.53 9.44
N THR A 179 -3.21 -28.15 9.35
CA THR A 179 -2.58 -28.60 8.10
C THR A 179 -2.61 -30.11 7.90
N LYS A 180 -3.07 -30.96 8.87
CA LYS A 180 -2.70 -32.37 8.78
C LYS A 180 -3.84 -33.38 8.82
N GLU A 181 -4.63 -33.58 9.77
CA GLU A 181 -5.51 -34.78 9.76
C GLU A 181 -6.90 -34.56 10.41
N ALA A 182 -7.91 -35.22 9.87
CA ALA A 182 -9.28 -35.14 10.43
C ALA A 182 -9.41 -35.92 11.76
N SER A 183 -10.01 -35.28 12.77
CA SER A 183 -10.42 -36.00 14.00
C SER A 183 -11.32 -37.15 13.65
N GLN A 184 -11.01 -38.34 14.14
CA GLN A 184 -11.83 -39.51 13.99
C GLN A 184 -12.48 -39.85 15.32
N TYR A 185 -13.79 -39.94 15.36
CA TYR A 185 -14.52 -40.50 16.48
C TYR A 185 -15.12 -41.82 16.03
N ARG A 186 -14.75 -42.92 16.70
CA ARG A 186 -15.26 -44.24 16.41
C ARG A 186 -16.43 -44.57 17.35
N VAL A 187 -17.55 -44.82 16.77
CA VAL A 187 -18.77 -45.27 17.48
C VAL A 187 -18.91 -46.76 17.30
N LYS A 188 -19.24 -47.50 18.39
CA LYS A 188 -19.59 -48.88 18.27
C LYS A 188 -20.93 -49.02 17.54
N ASP A 189 -21.03 -50.05 16.72
CA ASP A 189 -22.28 -50.39 16.05
C ASP A 189 -23.42 -50.55 17.09
N GLY A 190 -24.59 -49.96 16.80
CA GLY A 190 -25.74 -49.95 17.70
C GLY A 190 -25.65 -48.93 18.87
N ALA A 191 -24.61 -48.13 18.98
CA ALA A 191 -24.58 -47.06 19.96
C ALA A 191 -25.53 -45.91 19.58
N SER A 192 -26.24 -45.36 20.58
CA SER A 192 -27.07 -44.19 20.37
C SER A 192 -26.25 -42.97 20.07
N LEU A 193 -26.39 -42.36 18.89
CA LEU A 193 -25.73 -41.15 18.48
C LEU A 193 -26.16 -39.93 19.31
N ALA A 194 -27.40 -39.95 19.82
CA ALA A 194 -27.93 -38.88 20.68
C ALA A 194 -27.14 -38.71 22.01
N ALA A 195 -26.39 -39.75 22.41
CA ALA A 195 -25.56 -39.72 23.62
C ALA A 195 -24.15 -39.12 23.40
N LEU A 196 -23.79 -38.85 22.14
CA LEU A 196 -22.45 -38.30 21.84
C LEU A 196 -22.42 -36.81 22.12
N ASN A 197 -21.56 -36.44 23.06
CA ASN A 197 -21.28 -35.05 23.37
C ASN A 197 -19.94 -34.68 22.72
N LEU A 198 -19.99 -34.24 21.46
CA LEU A 198 -18.83 -33.90 20.69
C LEU A 198 -18.53 -32.39 20.84
N MET A 199 -17.76 -32.07 21.89
CA MET A 199 -17.27 -30.70 22.12
C MET A 199 -15.91 -30.52 21.51
N PRO A 200 -15.66 -29.37 20.85
CA PRO A 200 -14.35 -29.06 20.31
C PRO A 200 -13.38 -28.57 21.40
N THR A 201 -12.11 -28.70 21.10
CA THR A 201 -11.00 -28.07 21.84
C THR A 201 -10.10 -27.34 20.85
N THR A 202 -9.64 -26.14 21.21
CA THR A 202 -8.74 -25.34 20.40
C THR A 202 -7.62 -24.76 21.26
N ASN A 203 -6.60 -24.19 20.62
CA ASN A 203 -5.57 -23.38 21.30
C ASN A 203 -6.09 -22.07 21.90
N LEU A 204 -7.36 -21.71 21.62
CA LEU A 204 -7.99 -20.48 22.09
C LEU A 204 -8.91 -20.69 23.30
N ASP A 205 -9.07 -21.92 23.76
CA ASP A 205 -9.90 -22.24 24.93
C ASP A 205 -9.44 -21.49 26.15
N GLY A 206 -10.37 -20.87 26.87
CA GLY A 206 -10.09 -20.07 28.06
C GLY A 206 -9.49 -18.67 27.82
N LYS A 207 -9.24 -18.29 26.54
CA LYS A 207 -8.68 -16.96 26.21
C LYS A 207 -9.73 -15.86 26.03
N GLY A 208 -11.04 -16.19 26.17
CA GLY A 208 -12.12 -15.21 25.98
C GLY A 208 -12.29 -14.73 24.54
N ILE A 209 -11.79 -15.51 23.58
CA ILE A 209 -11.89 -15.20 22.14
C ILE A 209 -13.13 -15.90 21.57
N ASN A 210 -13.98 -15.14 20.92
CA ASN A 210 -15.18 -15.70 20.27
C ASN A 210 -14.80 -16.42 18.98
N ILE A 211 -15.16 -17.71 18.92
CA ILE A 211 -15.01 -18.54 17.73
C ILE A 211 -16.42 -18.78 17.16
N THR A 212 -16.57 -18.66 15.84
CA THR A 212 -17.81 -19.04 15.15
C THR A 212 -17.58 -20.34 14.42
N TRP A 213 -18.49 -21.30 14.62
CA TRP A 213 -18.39 -22.66 14.11
C TRP A 213 -19.39 -22.90 12.99
N LYS A 214 -18.95 -23.60 11.95
CA LYS A 214 -19.78 -23.94 10.80
C LYS A 214 -19.38 -25.29 10.21
N ILE A 215 -20.37 -26.12 9.88
CA ILE A 215 -20.17 -27.30 9.03
C ILE A 215 -20.17 -26.84 7.58
N THR A 216 -19.14 -27.15 6.82
CA THR A 216 -19.01 -26.76 5.41
C THR A 216 -19.35 -27.91 4.47
N SER A 217 -19.15 -29.14 4.88
CA SER A 217 -19.64 -30.31 4.12
C SER A 217 -19.91 -31.50 5.03
N GLN A 218 -20.82 -32.35 4.62
CA GLN A 218 -21.19 -33.59 5.29
C GLN A 218 -21.18 -34.73 4.27
N ARG A 219 -20.60 -35.85 4.64
CA ARG A 219 -20.68 -37.09 3.86
C ARG A 219 -21.27 -38.21 4.71
N ASN A 220 -22.24 -38.94 4.15
CA ASN A 220 -22.92 -40.05 4.80
C ASN A 220 -23.64 -39.71 6.13
N MET A 221 -23.89 -38.41 6.35
CA MET A 221 -24.67 -37.88 7.47
C MET A 221 -25.44 -36.66 6.99
N ALA A 222 -26.77 -36.78 6.89
CA ALA A 222 -27.60 -35.72 6.34
C ALA A 222 -28.00 -34.65 7.38
N ASN A 223 -27.99 -34.98 8.68
CA ASN A 223 -28.65 -34.19 9.72
C ASN A 223 -27.74 -33.76 10.87
N ALA A 224 -26.41 -33.86 10.71
CA ALA A 224 -25.49 -33.32 11.71
C ALA A 224 -25.58 -31.78 11.75
N THR A 225 -25.72 -31.25 12.95
CA THR A 225 -25.75 -29.80 13.20
C THR A 225 -24.59 -29.38 14.09
N ILE A 226 -24.20 -28.12 14.01
CA ILE A 226 -23.20 -27.53 14.87
C ILE A 226 -23.76 -26.28 15.51
N ASP A 227 -23.57 -26.15 16.81
CA ASP A 227 -23.86 -24.92 17.52
C ASP A 227 -22.79 -23.85 17.13
N PRO A 228 -23.20 -22.74 16.53
CA PRO A 228 -22.25 -21.77 16.01
C PRO A 228 -21.42 -21.03 17.09
N ASN A 229 -21.85 -21.06 18.34
CA ASN A 229 -21.17 -20.40 19.44
C ASN A 229 -20.28 -21.35 20.24
N THR A 230 -20.68 -22.60 20.39
CA THR A 230 -19.97 -23.59 21.22
C THR A 230 -19.17 -24.59 20.39
N GLY A 231 -19.46 -24.70 19.10
CA GLY A 231 -18.89 -25.73 18.24
C GLY A 231 -19.39 -27.14 18.54
N LYS A 232 -20.38 -27.29 19.43
CA LYS A 232 -20.94 -28.60 19.77
C LYS A 232 -21.63 -29.22 18.57
N ILE A 233 -21.21 -30.44 18.20
CA ILE A 233 -21.86 -31.20 17.15
C ILE A 233 -22.99 -32.05 17.79
N THR A 234 -24.16 -31.95 17.18
CA THR A 234 -25.34 -32.79 17.53
C THR A 234 -25.69 -33.64 16.31
N LEU A 235 -25.84 -34.93 16.56
CA LEU A 235 -26.23 -35.91 15.57
C LEU A 235 -27.73 -36.26 15.77
N SER A 236 -28.45 -36.47 14.68
CA SER A 236 -29.83 -36.94 14.75
C SER A 236 -29.84 -38.41 15.18
N ALA A 237 -30.88 -38.79 15.96
CA ALA A 237 -31.07 -40.19 16.33
C ALA A 237 -31.36 -41.10 15.12
N ASP A 238 -31.84 -40.50 14.03
CA ASP A 238 -32.16 -41.20 12.78
C ASP A 238 -30.96 -41.29 11.81
N ASP A 239 -29.80 -40.68 12.16
CA ASP A 239 -28.59 -40.81 11.37
C ASP A 239 -28.02 -42.23 11.52
N TYR A 240 -28.16 -43.03 10.48
CA TYR A 240 -27.58 -44.36 10.41
C TYR A 240 -26.13 -44.26 9.95
N ILE A 241 -25.19 -44.69 10.80
CA ILE A 241 -23.78 -44.80 10.43
C ILE A 241 -23.54 -46.23 9.95
N SER A 242 -23.33 -46.40 8.66
CA SER A 242 -22.90 -47.68 8.10
C SER A 242 -21.43 -47.93 8.49
N THR A 243 -21.14 -49.13 8.97
CA THR A 243 -19.78 -49.58 9.29
C THR A 243 -18.87 -49.63 8.07
N ASP A 244 -19.44 -49.66 6.87
CA ASP A 244 -18.72 -49.78 5.60
C ASP A 244 -18.36 -48.44 4.96
N SER A 245 -18.84 -47.34 5.52
CA SER A 245 -18.60 -46.00 4.98
C SER A 245 -18.17 -45.03 6.08
N PRO A 246 -16.95 -44.55 6.07
CA PRO A 246 -16.52 -43.57 7.06
C PRO A 246 -17.28 -42.26 6.91
N VAL A 247 -17.77 -41.75 8.03
CA VAL A 247 -18.46 -40.46 8.11
C VAL A 247 -17.38 -39.38 8.23
N ALA A 248 -17.44 -38.39 7.37
CA ALA A 248 -16.55 -37.25 7.44
C ALA A 248 -17.36 -35.94 7.56
N LEU A 249 -17.00 -35.12 8.54
CA LEU A 249 -17.47 -33.75 8.70
C LEU A 249 -16.30 -32.82 8.48
N LEU A 250 -16.45 -31.88 7.59
CA LEU A 250 -15.52 -30.78 7.45
C LEU A 250 -16.04 -29.56 8.19
N ILE A 251 -15.33 -29.15 9.22
CA ILE A 251 -15.67 -28.02 10.08
C ILE A 251 -14.64 -26.92 9.82
N ILE A 252 -15.13 -25.71 9.62
CA ILE A 252 -14.30 -24.50 9.47
C ILE A 252 -14.73 -23.46 10.50
#